data_9c73b7161658e74005ca5623a4891abf
#
_entry.id   9c73b7161658e74005ca5623a4891abf
#
_cell.length_a   1.000
_cell.length_b   1.000
_cell.length_c   1.000
_cell.angle_alpha   90.00
_cell.angle_beta   90.00
_cell.angle_gamma   90.00
#
_symmetry.space_group_name_H-M   'P 1'
#
loop_
_entity.id
_entity.type
_entity.pdbx_description
1 polymer ?
#
loop_
_entity_poly.entity_id
_entity_poly.type
_entity_poly.pdbx_seq_one_letter_code
_entity_poly.pdbx_strand_id
1 'polypeptide(L)'
;KSKGCMTNETKALKSLANRDICVGILHAEEIDFALNGNFQAKGETVSGMQHVQCTEGAIKWKDNIYSELNFIPENDDTCFFTLQGVTIGIGFHWQRQEEQSFKGKLRLIVDEGKLVVINELPVEAYLESVISSEMNATSSLELLKTHAVVSRSWVYSQMLHRMMGEDGTTNYFNFVHKHGEILKWHDRSDHALYDVCADDHCQRYQGITKAALPQAEK
;
A
#
# COMPACT_ATOMS: atom_id res chain seq x y z
N LYS A 1 -38.77 -19.86 -1.01
CA LYS A 1 -37.73 -18.85 -1.28
C LYS A 1 -36.61 -19.07 -0.27
N SER A 2 -35.60 -19.88 -0.62
CA SER A 2 -34.42 -20.13 0.20
C SER A 2 -33.58 -18.84 0.19
N LYS A 3 -33.45 -18.18 1.33
CA LYS A 3 -32.41 -17.20 1.55
C LYS A 3 -31.10 -17.97 1.63
N GLY A 4 -30.34 -17.98 0.54
CA GLY A 4 -29.01 -18.58 0.52
C GLY A 4 -28.17 -17.93 1.61
N CYS A 5 -27.74 -18.74 2.57
CA CYS A 5 -26.77 -18.34 3.58
C CYS A 5 -25.46 -18.07 2.84
N MET A 6 -25.05 -16.80 2.73
CA MET A 6 -23.75 -16.44 2.16
C MET A 6 -22.66 -17.04 3.08
N THR A 7 -21.71 -17.75 2.49
CA THR A 7 -20.54 -18.26 3.21
C THR A 7 -19.71 -17.11 3.76
N ASN A 8 -18.90 -17.35 4.79
CA ASN A 8 -18.01 -16.34 5.36
C ASN A 8 -17.07 -15.75 4.30
N GLU A 9 -16.61 -16.57 3.36
CA GLU A 9 -15.81 -16.17 2.20
C GLU A 9 -16.54 -15.15 1.30
N THR A 10 -17.83 -15.39 0.99
CA THR A 10 -18.61 -14.46 0.18
C THR A 10 -18.80 -13.10 0.86
N LYS A 11 -18.92 -13.07 2.19
CA LYS A 11 -18.99 -11.84 2.98
C LYS A 11 -17.64 -11.11 2.98
N ALA A 12 -16.54 -11.83 3.17
CA ALA A 12 -15.18 -11.30 3.14
C ALA A 12 -14.86 -10.68 1.77
N LEU A 13 -15.15 -11.37 0.66
CA LEU A 13 -14.95 -10.85 -0.68
C LEU A 13 -15.77 -9.59 -0.97
N LYS A 14 -17.00 -9.48 -0.48
CA LYS A 14 -17.81 -8.25 -0.61
C LYS A 14 -17.25 -7.10 0.23
N SER A 15 -16.70 -7.39 1.39
CA SER A 15 -16.02 -6.40 2.23
C SER A 15 -14.76 -5.85 1.56
N LEU A 16 -13.98 -6.71 0.91
CA LEU A 16 -12.77 -6.34 0.16
C LEU A 16 -13.05 -5.43 -1.03
N ALA A 17 -14.16 -5.62 -1.73
CA ALA A 17 -14.49 -4.86 -2.94
C ALA A 17 -14.61 -3.33 -2.72
N ASN A 18 -14.85 -2.91 -1.46
CA ASN A 18 -15.01 -1.51 -1.08
C ASN A 18 -13.92 -1.03 -0.10
N ARG A 19 -12.88 -1.82 0.12
CA ARG A 19 -11.80 -1.49 1.05
C ARG A 19 -10.61 -0.91 0.28
N ASP A 20 -10.05 0.18 0.79
CA ASP A 20 -8.75 0.67 0.34
C ASP A 20 -7.64 -0.33 0.73
N ILE A 21 -6.61 -0.39 -0.10
CA ILE A 21 -5.39 -1.12 0.20
C ILE A 21 -4.47 -0.26 1.05
N CYS A 22 -3.83 -0.88 2.03
CA CYS A 22 -2.78 -0.28 2.85
C CYS A 22 -1.42 -0.71 2.33
N VAL A 23 -0.63 0.24 1.82
CA VAL A 23 0.71 0.00 1.27
C VAL A 23 1.77 0.59 2.19
N GLY A 24 2.61 -0.26 2.79
CA GLY A 24 3.77 0.18 3.59
C GLY A 24 4.88 0.71 2.67
N ILE A 25 5.26 1.97 2.83
CA ILE A 25 6.23 2.64 1.96
C ILE A 25 7.64 2.57 2.56
N LEU A 26 7.81 3.02 3.80
CA LEU A 26 9.09 3.04 4.48
C LEU A 26 8.95 3.06 6.00
N HIS A 27 10.05 2.75 6.69
CA HIS A 27 10.22 2.90 8.13
C HIS A 27 11.36 3.88 8.38
N ALA A 28 11.14 4.89 9.26
CA ALA A 28 12.13 5.92 9.56
C ALA A 28 11.97 6.44 10.99
N GLU A 29 13.01 7.07 11.54
CA GLU A 29 12.93 7.78 12.83
C GLU A 29 12.22 9.12 12.67
N GLU A 30 12.43 9.77 11.53
CA GLU A 30 11.81 11.04 11.14
C GLU A 30 11.56 11.08 9.63
N ILE A 31 10.59 11.86 9.19
CA ILE A 31 10.29 12.06 7.76
C ILE A 31 9.94 13.51 7.48
N ASP A 32 10.41 13.97 6.33
CA ASP A 32 9.96 15.21 5.68
C ASP A 32 9.11 14.84 4.45
N PHE A 33 7.97 15.50 4.31
CA PHE A 33 7.10 15.29 3.16
C PHE A 33 6.33 16.56 2.79
N ALA A 34 5.98 16.67 1.52
CA ALA A 34 5.17 17.76 1.01
C ALA A 34 3.74 17.31 0.76
N LEU A 35 2.77 18.07 1.25
CA LEU A 35 1.35 17.94 0.91
C LEU A 35 1.02 18.90 -0.24
N ASN A 36 0.78 18.34 -1.41
CA ASN A 36 0.42 19.09 -2.61
C ASN A 36 -1.12 19.15 -2.70
N GLY A 37 -1.69 20.29 -2.38
CA GLY A 37 -3.11 20.50 -2.15
C GLY A 37 -3.46 20.50 -0.66
N ASN A 38 -4.75 20.53 -0.36
CA ASN A 38 -5.27 20.56 1.00
C ASN A 38 -5.52 19.16 1.54
N PHE A 39 -5.08 18.91 2.75
CA PHE A 39 -5.31 17.67 3.48
C PHE A 39 -5.94 17.98 4.85
N GLN A 40 -6.80 17.10 5.32
CA GLN A 40 -7.36 17.15 6.67
C GLN A 40 -6.52 16.28 7.60
N ALA A 41 -6.03 16.85 8.71
CA ALA A 41 -5.32 16.14 9.75
C ALA A 41 -5.71 16.67 11.13
N LYS A 42 -6.16 15.78 12.02
CA LYS A 42 -6.55 16.15 13.41
C LYS A 42 -7.50 17.34 13.52
N GLY A 43 -8.39 17.52 12.55
CA GLY A 43 -9.41 18.57 12.54
C GLY A 43 -8.95 19.91 11.96
N GLU A 44 -7.76 19.98 11.39
CA GLU A 44 -7.25 21.16 10.69
C GLU A 44 -6.93 20.86 9.23
N THR A 45 -7.04 21.86 8.36
CA THR A 45 -6.60 21.79 6.97
C THR A 45 -5.11 22.13 6.91
N VAL A 46 -4.32 21.27 6.29
CA VAL A 46 -2.87 21.42 6.18
C VAL A 46 -2.39 21.23 4.73
N SER A 47 -1.33 21.91 4.37
CA SER A 47 -0.66 21.81 3.05
C SER A 47 0.83 22.13 3.17
N GLY A 48 1.58 21.94 2.09
CA GLY A 48 3.01 22.26 2.03
C GLY A 48 3.87 21.28 2.82
N MET A 49 5.07 21.73 3.17
CA MET A 49 6.06 20.90 3.87
C MET A 49 5.63 20.58 5.29
N GLN A 50 5.76 19.31 5.64
CA GLN A 50 5.51 18.76 6.96
C GLN A 50 6.74 18.00 7.43
N HIS A 51 6.97 18.04 8.74
CA HIS A 51 8.00 17.26 9.43
C HIS A 51 7.37 16.47 10.55
N VAL A 52 7.69 15.18 10.64
CA VAL A 52 7.19 14.25 11.67
C VAL A 52 8.34 13.41 12.20
N GLN A 53 8.38 13.22 13.51
CA GLN A 53 9.43 12.48 14.20
C GLN A 53 8.83 11.44 15.15
N CYS A 54 9.46 10.27 15.26
CA CYS A 54 9.18 9.31 16.32
C CYS A 54 9.87 9.75 17.62
N THR A 55 9.11 9.89 18.69
CA THR A 55 9.64 10.29 19.99
C THR A 55 8.98 9.42 21.08
N GLU A 56 9.78 8.69 21.85
CA GLU A 56 9.29 7.86 22.96
C GLU A 56 8.15 6.92 22.58
N GLY A 57 8.20 6.35 21.37
CA GLY A 57 7.17 5.42 20.88
C GLY A 57 5.88 6.07 20.41
N ALA A 58 5.89 7.38 20.19
CA ALA A 58 4.77 8.16 19.68
C ALA A 58 5.20 9.08 18.52
N ILE A 59 4.24 9.69 17.83
CA ILE A 59 4.44 10.58 16.69
C ILE A 59 4.43 12.01 17.18
N LYS A 60 5.55 12.70 17.06
CA LYS A 60 5.62 14.14 17.26
C LYS A 60 5.36 14.85 15.94
N TRP A 61 4.30 15.67 15.90
CA TRP A 61 3.97 16.54 14.78
C TRP A 61 3.61 17.92 15.30
N LYS A 62 4.29 18.94 14.80
CA LYS A 62 4.26 20.28 15.38
C LYS A 62 4.60 20.23 16.88
N ASP A 63 3.77 20.79 17.73
CA ASP A 63 3.96 20.80 19.20
C ASP A 63 3.19 19.69 19.93
N ASN A 64 2.60 18.75 19.20
CA ASN A 64 1.73 17.72 19.77
C ASN A 64 2.26 16.31 19.54
N ILE A 65 1.80 15.39 20.40
CA ILE A 65 2.15 13.97 20.37
C ILE A 65 0.90 13.15 20.04
N TYR A 66 1.06 12.19 19.14
CA TYR A 66 -0.04 11.35 18.64
C TYR A 66 0.39 9.88 18.61
N SER A 67 -0.56 8.97 18.83
CA SER A 67 -0.36 7.52 18.61
C SER A 67 -0.47 7.14 17.13
N GLU A 68 -1.29 7.91 16.38
CA GLU A 68 -1.53 7.73 14.95
C GLU A 68 -1.83 9.07 14.32
N LEU A 69 -1.36 9.30 13.11
CA LEU A 69 -1.58 10.53 12.36
C LEU A 69 -2.01 10.21 10.93
N ASN A 70 -3.13 10.80 10.52
CA ASN A 70 -3.70 10.61 9.21
C ASN A 70 -3.81 11.95 8.49
N PHE A 71 -3.32 12.01 7.25
CA PHE A 71 -3.49 13.11 6.32
C PHE A 71 -4.42 12.64 5.20
N ILE A 72 -5.64 13.18 5.19
CA ILE A 72 -6.71 12.78 4.27
C ILE A 72 -6.86 13.87 3.22
N PRO A 73 -6.67 13.58 1.92
CA PRO A 73 -6.81 14.59 0.86
C PRO A 73 -8.25 15.12 0.80
N GLU A 74 -8.41 16.45 0.60
CA GLU A 74 -9.74 17.03 0.36
C GLU A 74 -10.28 16.70 -1.04
N ASN A 75 -9.39 16.38 -1.97
CA ASN A 75 -9.74 15.99 -3.33
C ASN A 75 -8.74 14.94 -3.84
N ASP A 76 -9.21 13.72 -4.06
CA ASP A 76 -8.37 12.57 -4.48
C ASP A 76 -7.78 12.72 -5.89
N ASP A 77 -8.39 13.53 -6.75
CA ASP A 77 -7.91 13.71 -8.12
C ASP A 77 -6.73 14.68 -8.18
N THR A 78 -6.75 15.74 -7.37
CA THR A 78 -5.80 16.86 -7.44
C THR A 78 -4.78 16.88 -6.32
N CYS A 79 -5.10 16.30 -5.15
CA CYS A 79 -4.19 16.25 -4.02
C CYS A 79 -3.28 15.02 -4.09
N PHE A 80 -2.03 15.21 -3.74
CA PHE A 80 -1.04 14.14 -3.59
C PHE A 80 0.01 14.54 -2.56
N PHE A 81 0.70 13.58 -1.99
CA PHE A 81 1.83 13.86 -1.11
C PHE A 81 3.12 13.32 -1.70
N THR A 82 4.23 13.97 -1.38
CA THR A 82 5.57 13.63 -1.87
C THR A 82 6.47 13.30 -0.69
N LEU A 83 7.00 12.10 -0.66
CA LEU A 83 7.98 11.63 0.32
C LEU A 83 9.39 11.81 -0.22
N GLN A 84 10.30 12.30 0.61
CA GLN A 84 11.71 12.41 0.28
C GLN A 84 12.47 11.18 0.81
N GLY A 85 13.50 10.77 0.06
CA GLY A 85 14.41 9.72 0.52
C GLY A 85 13.81 8.32 0.59
N VAL A 86 12.79 8.00 -0.21
CA VAL A 86 12.24 6.65 -0.30
C VAL A 86 13.30 5.71 -0.86
N THR A 87 13.70 4.71 -0.06
CA THR A 87 14.68 3.71 -0.50
C THR A 87 13.98 2.67 -1.35
N ILE A 88 14.49 2.44 -2.54
CA ILE A 88 14.03 1.39 -3.46
C ILE A 88 15.13 0.37 -3.71
N GLY A 89 14.74 -0.89 -3.96
CA GLY A 89 15.66 -2.00 -4.17
C GLY A 89 16.46 -2.36 -2.93
N ILE A 90 15.81 -2.44 -1.80
CA ILE A 90 16.41 -2.71 -0.50
C ILE A 90 17.22 -4.02 -0.54
N GLY A 91 18.53 -3.93 -0.24
CA GLY A 91 19.44 -5.07 -0.25
C GLY A 91 19.98 -5.48 -1.63
N PHE A 92 19.60 -4.79 -2.71
CA PHE A 92 20.13 -5.00 -4.04
C PHE A 92 21.27 -4.04 -4.39
N HIS A 93 22.14 -4.41 -5.33
CA HIS A 93 23.26 -3.58 -5.78
C HIS A 93 22.83 -2.26 -6.46
N TRP A 94 21.56 -2.12 -6.84
CA TRP A 94 20.97 -0.93 -7.43
C TRP A 94 20.12 -0.12 -6.44
N GLN A 95 20.21 -0.42 -5.14
CA GLN A 95 19.54 0.35 -4.07
C GLN A 95 19.89 1.84 -4.19
N ARG A 96 18.85 2.67 -4.15
CA ARG A 96 18.97 4.11 -4.18
C ARG A 96 17.82 4.78 -3.44
N GLN A 97 17.97 6.06 -3.16
CA GLN A 97 16.90 6.91 -2.63
C GLN A 97 16.29 7.73 -3.76
N GLU A 98 14.98 7.83 -3.76
CA GLU A 98 14.23 8.64 -4.71
C GLU A 98 13.17 9.48 -3.97
N GLU A 99 12.80 10.61 -4.58
CA GLU A 99 11.59 11.32 -4.23
C GLU A 99 10.42 10.63 -4.92
N GLN A 100 9.37 10.31 -4.16
CA GLN A 100 8.20 9.63 -4.70
C GLN A 100 6.92 10.33 -4.28
N SER A 101 5.97 10.47 -5.23
CA SER A 101 4.68 11.11 -5.03
C SER A 101 3.54 10.10 -5.06
N PHE A 102 2.57 10.28 -4.17
CA PHE A 102 1.49 9.32 -3.95
C PHE A 102 0.14 10.03 -3.86
N LYS A 103 -0.88 9.46 -4.49
CA LYS A 103 -2.29 9.83 -4.26
C LYS A 103 -2.86 9.07 -3.07
N GLY A 104 -4.03 9.52 -2.59
CA GLY A 104 -4.72 8.89 -1.49
C GLY A 104 -4.27 9.40 -0.13
N LYS A 105 -4.56 8.67 0.91
CA LYS A 105 -4.35 9.04 2.30
C LYS A 105 -2.94 8.62 2.76
N LEU A 106 -2.27 9.50 3.48
CA LEU A 106 -1.04 9.20 4.21
C LEU A 106 -1.38 8.90 5.67
N ARG A 107 -1.03 7.70 6.11
CA ARG A 107 -1.18 7.24 7.49
C ARG A 107 0.18 6.97 8.10
N LEU A 108 0.38 7.51 9.29
CA LEU A 108 1.59 7.31 10.08
C LEU A 108 1.24 6.61 11.39
N ILE A 109 1.95 5.55 11.71
CA ILE A 109 1.89 4.85 12.98
C ILE A 109 3.31 4.64 13.50
N VAL A 110 3.46 4.17 14.74
CA VAL A 110 4.78 3.80 15.30
C VAL A 110 4.80 2.29 15.55
N ASP A 111 5.88 1.67 15.12
CA ASP A 111 6.19 0.29 15.41
C ASP A 111 7.70 0.14 15.67
N GLU A 112 8.07 -0.63 16.70
CA GLU A 112 9.47 -0.86 17.12
C GLU A 112 10.32 0.42 17.20
N GLY A 113 9.70 1.53 17.65
CA GLY A 113 10.39 2.82 17.83
C GLY A 113 10.66 3.58 16.55
N LYS A 114 10.02 3.23 15.45
CA LYS A 114 10.09 3.93 14.16
C LYS A 114 8.71 4.32 13.64
N LEU A 115 8.67 5.39 12.86
CA LEU A 115 7.51 5.72 12.04
C LEU A 115 7.36 4.66 10.95
N VAL A 116 6.15 4.17 10.79
CA VAL A 116 5.73 3.35 9.65
C VAL A 116 4.85 4.22 8.76
N VAL A 117 5.30 4.42 7.55
CA VAL A 117 4.62 5.26 6.55
C VAL A 117 3.75 4.39 5.66
N ILE A 118 2.44 4.60 5.71
CA ILE A 118 1.45 3.79 4.99
C ILE A 118 0.66 4.71 4.05
N ASN A 119 0.54 4.30 2.80
CA ASN A 119 -0.37 4.92 1.85
C ASN A 119 -1.66 4.10 1.77
N GLU A 120 -2.81 4.72 1.97
CA GLU A 120 -4.12 4.10 1.82
C GLU A 120 -4.83 4.67 0.59
N LEU A 121 -5.25 3.80 -0.33
CA LEU A 121 -5.88 4.22 -1.59
C LEU A 121 -6.73 3.08 -2.18
N PRO A 122 -7.64 3.39 -3.13
CA PRO A 122 -8.38 2.35 -3.85
C PRO A 122 -7.45 1.36 -4.58
N VAL A 123 -7.83 0.07 -4.59
CA VAL A 123 -7.02 -1.00 -5.23
C VAL A 123 -6.73 -0.69 -6.71
N GLU A 124 -7.68 -0.09 -7.44
CA GLU A 124 -7.47 0.24 -8.86
C GLU A 124 -6.38 1.32 -9.03
N ALA A 125 -6.33 2.34 -8.18
CA ALA A 125 -5.26 3.34 -8.20
C ALA A 125 -3.89 2.75 -7.83
N TYR A 126 -3.86 1.78 -6.91
CA TYR A 126 -2.65 1.00 -6.61
C TYR A 126 -2.17 0.22 -7.84
N LEU A 127 -3.09 -0.46 -8.54
CA LEU A 127 -2.76 -1.27 -9.71
C LEU A 127 -2.25 -0.43 -10.89
N GLU A 128 -2.76 0.78 -11.10
CA GLU A 128 -2.23 1.72 -12.11
C GLU A 128 -0.75 2.02 -11.86
N SER A 129 -0.38 2.25 -10.60
CA SER A 129 1.01 2.46 -10.21
C SER A 129 1.87 1.20 -10.40
N VAL A 130 1.40 0.03 -9.97
CA VAL A 130 2.11 -1.25 -10.13
C VAL A 130 2.40 -1.53 -11.60
N ILE A 131 1.39 -1.41 -12.48
CA ILE A 131 1.55 -1.65 -13.90
C ILE A 131 2.60 -0.72 -14.50
N SER A 132 2.56 0.57 -14.15
CA SER A 132 3.52 1.56 -14.65
C SER A 132 4.93 1.39 -14.06
N SER A 133 5.05 0.76 -12.89
CA SER A 133 6.33 0.53 -12.21
C SER A 133 7.01 -0.77 -12.62
N GLU A 134 6.25 -1.82 -12.94
CA GLU A 134 6.76 -3.15 -13.29
C GLU A 134 6.88 -3.36 -14.80
N MET A 135 6.01 -2.71 -15.59
CA MET A 135 5.97 -2.90 -17.05
C MET A 135 6.53 -1.69 -17.79
N ASN A 136 7.14 -1.97 -18.95
CA ASN A 136 7.58 -0.91 -19.84
C ASN A 136 6.35 -0.30 -20.55
N ALA A 137 6.31 1.03 -20.69
CA ALA A 137 5.26 1.75 -21.40
C ALA A 137 5.11 1.34 -22.90
N THR A 138 6.15 0.72 -23.47
CA THR A 138 6.12 0.16 -24.84
C THR A 138 5.57 -1.26 -24.91
N SER A 139 5.19 -1.85 -23.78
CA SER A 139 4.60 -3.20 -23.74
C SER A 139 3.26 -3.23 -24.51
N SER A 140 2.94 -4.39 -25.10
CA SER A 140 1.67 -4.53 -25.81
C SER A 140 0.48 -4.36 -24.86
N LEU A 141 -0.61 -3.81 -25.37
CA LEU A 141 -1.84 -3.62 -24.59
C LEU A 141 -2.35 -4.93 -23.97
N GLU A 142 -2.22 -6.04 -24.69
CA GLU A 142 -2.68 -7.35 -24.22
C GLU A 142 -1.80 -7.85 -23.05
N LEU A 143 -0.51 -7.58 -23.07
CA LEU A 143 0.39 -7.87 -21.96
C LEU A 143 0.00 -7.03 -20.73
N LEU A 144 -0.23 -5.72 -20.89
CA LEU A 144 -0.63 -4.84 -19.80
C LEU A 144 -1.98 -5.26 -19.19
N LYS A 145 -2.97 -5.63 -20.01
CA LYS A 145 -4.25 -6.17 -19.52
C LYS A 145 -4.07 -7.48 -18.73
N THR A 146 -3.26 -8.40 -19.25
CA THR A 146 -2.97 -9.67 -18.57
C THR A 146 -2.29 -9.42 -17.24
N HIS A 147 -1.29 -8.55 -17.21
CA HIS A 147 -0.60 -8.15 -15.99
C HIS A 147 -1.56 -7.53 -14.96
N ALA A 148 -2.46 -6.64 -15.39
CA ALA A 148 -3.46 -6.04 -14.52
C ALA A 148 -4.38 -7.09 -13.85
N VAL A 149 -4.82 -8.11 -14.60
CA VAL A 149 -5.67 -9.18 -14.05
C VAL A 149 -4.91 -10.04 -13.05
N VAL A 150 -3.67 -10.41 -13.35
CA VAL A 150 -2.82 -11.20 -12.46
C VAL A 150 -2.50 -10.44 -11.19
N SER A 151 -2.04 -9.19 -11.32
CA SER A 151 -1.70 -8.30 -10.19
C SER A 151 -2.90 -8.06 -9.28
N ARG A 152 -4.09 -7.82 -9.85
CA ARG A 152 -5.34 -7.67 -9.10
C ARG A 152 -5.68 -8.92 -8.31
N SER A 153 -5.60 -10.08 -8.95
CA SER A 153 -5.90 -11.36 -8.31
C SER A 153 -4.95 -11.63 -7.13
N TRP A 154 -3.66 -11.31 -7.34
CA TRP A 154 -2.65 -11.47 -6.31
C TRP A 154 -2.89 -10.53 -5.11
N VAL A 155 -3.12 -9.24 -5.35
CA VAL A 155 -3.32 -8.27 -4.26
C VAL A 155 -4.57 -8.57 -3.44
N TYR A 156 -5.67 -8.95 -4.08
CA TYR A 156 -6.87 -9.36 -3.34
C TYR A 156 -6.64 -10.62 -2.51
N SER A 157 -5.79 -11.55 -2.99
CA SER A 157 -5.38 -12.72 -2.20
C SER A 157 -4.60 -12.31 -0.95
N GLN A 158 -3.68 -11.33 -1.05
CA GLN A 158 -2.93 -10.82 0.11
C GLN A 158 -3.85 -10.12 1.13
N MET A 159 -4.74 -9.25 0.65
CA MET A 159 -5.71 -8.55 1.52
C MET A 159 -6.65 -9.54 2.22
N LEU A 160 -7.13 -10.57 1.51
CA LEU A 160 -7.99 -11.61 2.08
C LEU A 160 -7.24 -12.42 3.14
N HIS A 161 -6.00 -12.83 2.85
CA HIS A 161 -5.16 -13.57 3.77
C HIS A 161 -4.95 -12.81 5.08
N ARG A 162 -4.64 -11.53 5.02
CA ARG A 162 -4.51 -10.68 6.20
C ARG A 162 -5.80 -10.58 7.00
N MET A 163 -6.94 -10.32 6.35
CA MET A 163 -8.24 -10.25 7.03
C MET A 163 -8.60 -11.56 7.75
N MET A 164 -8.29 -12.71 7.14
CA MET A 164 -8.55 -14.02 7.75
C MET A 164 -7.57 -14.32 8.88
N GLY A 165 -6.34 -13.77 8.81
CA GLY A 165 -5.34 -13.88 9.88
C GLY A 165 -5.71 -13.15 11.14
N GLU A 166 -6.31 -11.97 11.01
CA GLU A 166 -6.79 -11.16 12.13
C GLU A 166 -7.92 -11.87 12.91
N ASP A 167 -8.73 -12.70 12.23
CA ASP A 167 -9.84 -13.47 12.83
C ASP A 167 -9.40 -14.80 13.49
N GLY A 168 -8.09 -15.09 13.57
CA GLY A 168 -7.57 -16.34 14.18
C GLY A 168 -7.86 -17.62 13.39
N THR A 169 -8.33 -17.51 12.15
CA THR A 169 -8.64 -18.63 11.25
C THR A 169 -7.47 -19.02 10.35
N THR A 170 -6.27 -18.62 10.71
CA THR A 170 -5.03 -18.71 9.95
C THR A 170 -4.44 -20.10 9.86
N ASN A 171 -5.00 -20.97 9.06
CA ASN A 171 -4.24 -22.11 8.53
C ASN A 171 -4.72 -22.51 7.12
N TYR A 172 -5.42 -21.60 6.42
CA TYR A 172 -6.13 -21.96 5.21
C TYR A 172 -5.25 -22.21 3.98
N PHE A 173 -3.99 -21.73 3.98
CA PHE A 173 -3.18 -21.78 2.75
C PHE A 173 -1.82 -22.47 2.87
N ASN A 174 -1.41 -22.93 4.05
CA ASN A 174 -0.07 -23.54 4.19
C ASN A 174 0.03 -24.95 3.61
N PHE A 175 -1.09 -25.65 3.46
CA PHE A 175 -1.11 -27.00 2.89
C PHE A 175 -2.44 -27.30 2.21
N VAL A 176 -2.40 -27.65 0.93
CA VAL A 176 -3.52 -28.25 0.23
C VAL A 176 -3.16 -29.68 -0.13
N HIS A 177 -3.85 -30.65 0.48
CA HIS A 177 -3.77 -32.05 0.06
C HIS A 177 -4.77 -32.27 -1.07
N LYS A 178 -4.31 -32.44 -2.29
CA LYS A 178 -5.15 -32.77 -3.43
C LYS A 178 -4.54 -33.93 -4.24
N HIS A 179 -5.30 -35.04 -4.33
CA HIS A 179 -4.94 -36.18 -5.17
C HIS A 179 -3.55 -36.80 -4.92
N GLY A 180 -3.08 -36.82 -3.65
CA GLY A 180 -1.76 -37.36 -3.30
C GLY A 180 -0.59 -36.38 -3.45
N GLU A 181 -0.87 -35.17 -3.84
CA GLU A 181 0.13 -34.07 -3.88
C GLU A 181 -0.03 -33.17 -2.66
N ILE A 182 1.10 -32.75 -2.10
CA ILE A 182 1.19 -31.75 -1.03
C ILE A 182 1.66 -30.47 -1.67
N LEU A 183 0.75 -29.50 -1.83
CA LEU A 183 1.12 -28.14 -2.20
C LEU A 183 1.45 -27.38 -0.93
N LYS A 184 2.73 -27.14 -0.68
CA LYS A 184 3.24 -26.27 0.40
C LYS A 184 3.53 -24.91 -0.19
N TRP A 185 2.82 -23.90 0.29
CA TRP A 185 3.25 -22.51 0.08
C TRP A 185 4.37 -22.24 1.08
N HIS A 186 5.51 -21.78 0.59
CA HIS A 186 6.61 -21.37 1.47
C HIS A 186 6.14 -20.22 2.34
N ASP A 187 6.51 -20.29 3.64
CA ASP A 187 6.22 -19.23 4.59
C ASP A 187 6.77 -17.92 4.05
N ARG A 188 5.86 -17.05 3.66
CA ARG A 188 6.17 -15.68 3.29
C ARG A 188 6.07 -14.88 4.58
N SER A 189 7.04 -14.00 4.84
CA SER A 189 6.91 -13.06 5.94
C SER A 189 5.78 -12.07 5.63
N ASP A 190 4.62 -12.32 6.20
CA ASP A 190 3.46 -11.45 6.02
C ASP A 190 3.66 -10.15 6.79
N HIS A 191 3.15 -9.06 6.22
CA HIS A 191 3.16 -7.77 6.87
C HIS A 191 2.03 -7.70 7.89
N ALA A 192 2.35 -7.38 9.15
CA ALA A 192 1.35 -7.25 10.22
C ALA A 192 0.59 -5.91 10.17
N LEU A 193 1.23 -4.84 9.71
CA LEU A 193 0.73 -3.46 9.83
C LEU A 193 0.02 -2.93 8.58
N TYR A 194 0.27 -3.54 7.42
CA TYR A 194 -0.27 -3.14 6.13
C TYR A 194 -0.48 -4.36 5.23
N ASP A 195 -1.23 -4.21 4.15
CA ASP A 195 -1.58 -5.34 3.27
C ASP A 195 -0.40 -5.79 2.40
N VAL A 196 0.36 -4.85 1.86
CA VAL A 196 1.54 -5.07 1.00
C VAL A 196 2.58 -3.98 1.26
N CYS A 197 3.85 -4.26 0.96
CA CYS A 197 4.88 -3.22 0.91
C CYS A 197 5.06 -2.68 -0.51
N ALA A 198 5.73 -1.53 -0.62
CA ALA A 198 6.02 -0.87 -1.91
C ALA A 198 7.21 -1.47 -2.66
N ASP A 199 7.99 -2.38 -2.04
CA ASP A 199 9.22 -2.93 -2.58
C ASP A 199 8.99 -4.28 -3.29
N ASP A 200 10.03 -4.80 -3.92
CA ASP A 200 10.06 -6.03 -4.73
C ASP A 200 9.64 -7.31 -3.97
N HIS A 201 9.57 -7.26 -2.64
CA HIS A 201 9.00 -8.35 -1.83
C HIS A 201 7.52 -8.61 -2.17
N CYS A 202 6.75 -7.54 -2.44
CA CYS A 202 5.36 -7.61 -2.89
C CYS A 202 5.27 -7.30 -4.38
N GLN A 203 4.69 -6.19 -4.73
CA GLN A 203 4.65 -5.65 -6.09
C GLN A 203 5.28 -4.27 -6.05
N ARG A 204 6.12 -3.95 -7.03
CA ARG A 204 6.77 -2.64 -7.07
C ARG A 204 5.72 -1.53 -7.21
N TYR A 205 5.62 -0.72 -6.17
CA TYR A 205 4.70 0.40 -6.07
C TYR A 205 5.47 1.71 -5.89
N GLN A 206 5.37 2.64 -6.83
CA GLN A 206 6.09 3.91 -6.82
C GLN A 206 5.14 5.13 -6.92
N GLY A 207 3.90 4.95 -6.50
CA GLY A 207 2.88 5.99 -6.55
C GLY A 207 2.65 6.51 -7.97
N ILE A 208 2.50 7.83 -8.10
CA ILE A 208 2.28 8.50 -9.40
C ILE A 208 3.59 8.98 -10.05
N THR A 209 4.74 8.73 -9.44
CA THR A 209 6.04 9.27 -9.89
C THR A 209 6.37 8.88 -11.33
N LYS A 210 6.07 7.65 -11.73
CA LYS A 210 6.31 7.20 -13.11
C LYS A 210 5.15 7.48 -14.07
N ALA A 211 3.92 7.57 -13.56
CA ALA A 211 2.77 7.93 -14.37
C ALA A 211 2.79 9.40 -14.82
N ALA A 212 3.50 10.25 -14.08
CA ALA A 212 3.66 11.67 -14.40
C ALA A 212 4.73 11.97 -15.47
N LEU A 213 5.49 10.98 -15.93
CA LEU A 213 6.42 11.17 -17.04
C LEU A 213 5.62 11.27 -18.33
N PRO A 214 5.71 12.38 -19.10
CA PRO A 214 4.95 12.54 -20.34
C PRO A 214 5.51 11.60 -21.42
N GLN A 215 4.98 10.39 -21.48
CA GLN A 215 5.14 9.47 -22.60
C GLN A 215 3.95 9.51 -23.55
N ALA A 216 3.10 10.53 -23.42
CA ALA A 216 1.87 10.66 -24.22
C ALA A 216 2.04 11.51 -25.47
N GLU A 217 3.25 11.82 -25.93
CA GLU A 217 3.45 12.51 -27.21
C GLU A 217 4.62 11.90 -27.98
N LYS A 218 4.37 10.74 -28.62
CA LYS A 218 4.97 10.39 -29.93
C LYS A 218 4.12 9.31 -30.60
#